data_1d623bc437815e92e06d20a9e7323049
#
_entry.id   1d623bc437815e92e06d20a9e7323049
#
_cell.length_a   1.000
_cell.length_b   1.000
_cell.length_c   1.000
_cell.angle_alpha   90.00
_cell.angle_beta   90.00
_cell.angle_gamma   90.00
#
_symmetry.space_group_name_H-M   'P 1'
#
loop_
_entity.id
_entity.type
_entity.pdbx_description
1 polymer ?
#
loop_
_entity_poly.entity_id
_entity_poly.type
_entity_poly.pdbx_seq_one_letter_code
_entity_poly.pdbx_strand_id
1 'polypeptide(L)'
;MANYTGANVITAGDVTKYQPDAFGFGIASTDTEAVNFFAQTTNDILRQLRVEWWQTYKTNIFTDITILNTAEMVDTKVNLDQFERAGVYLFLGRFLCPALTKFRPETEKDRFERMGEFYMSEYNKEWRTILEDGVEYDETGDGTIQVSEREPLHGFRRLTR
;
A
#
# COMPACT_ATOMS: atom_id res chain seq x y z
N MET A 1 -9.21 15.60 3.07
CA MET A 1 -8.73 14.62 2.10
C MET A 1 -7.24 14.71 1.99
N ALA A 2 -6.55 13.62 2.15
CA ALA A 2 -5.10 13.61 2.13
C ALA A 2 -4.62 13.09 0.78
N ASN A 3 -4.30 13.99 -0.13
CA ASN A 3 -3.46 13.64 -1.26
C ASN A 3 -2.04 13.38 -0.76
N TYR A 4 -1.30 12.50 -1.40
CA TYR A 4 0.09 12.24 -1.06
C TYR A 4 0.91 13.53 -1.09
N THR A 5 1.41 13.94 0.08
CA THR A 5 2.20 15.17 0.25
C THR A 5 3.68 14.90 0.53
N GLY A 6 4.18 13.69 0.21
CA GLY A 6 5.49 13.22 0.61
C GLY A 6 5.53 12.57 1.99
N ALA A 7 4.39 12.46 2.67
CA ALA A 7 4.27 11.73 3.92
C ALA A 7 4.28 10.22 3.69
N ASN A 8 4.63 9.45 4.72
CA ASN A 8 4.51 8.00 4.66
C ASN A 8 3.04 7.57 4.71
N VAL A 9 2.72 6.44 4.07
CA VAL A 9 1.36 5.85 4.08
C VAL A 9 0.91 5.45 5.47
N ILE A 10 1.86 5.17 6.35
CA ILE A 10 1.64 4.79 7.75
C ILE A 10 2.61 5.51 8.68
N THR A 11 2.21 5.62 9.93
CA THR A 11 3.00 6.12 11.06
C THR A 11 3.14 5.04 12.14
N ALA A 12 4.02 5.26 13.11
CA ALA A 12 4.13 4.39 14.28
C ALA A 12 2.80 4.27 15.05
N GLY A 13 2.01 5.36 15.09
CA GLY A 13 0.68 5.37 15.69
C GLY A 13 -0.28 4.41 15.00
N ASP A 14 -0.24 4.33 13.67
CA ASP A 14 -1.08 3.42 12.90
C ASP A 14 -0.68 1.96 13.13
N VAL A 15 0.62 1.67 13.19
CA VAL A 15 1.11 0.33 13.53
C VAL A 15 0.63 -0.12 14.90
N THR A 16 0.69 0.75 15.92
CA THR A 16 0.28 0.41 17.28
C THR A 16 -1.24 0.24 17.45
N LYS A 17 -2.07 0.80 16.58
CA LYS A 17 -3.51 0.50 16.55
C LYS A 17 -3.80 -0.97 16.26
N TYR A 18 -3.02 -1.57 15.35
CA TYR A 18 -3.21 -2.97 14.93
C TYR A 18 -2.38 -3.96 15.76
N GLN A 19 -1.18 -3.56 16.17
CA GLN A 19 -0.26 -4.35 16.95
C GLN A 19 0.38 -3.48 18.05
N PRO A 20 -0.23 -3.38 19.25
CA PRO A 20 0.23 -2.50 20.33
C PRO A 20 1.67 -2.75 20.75
N ASP A 21 2.13 -4.00 20.73
CA ASP A 21 3.48 -4.38 21.16
C ASP A 21 4.52 -4.42 20.02
N ALA A 22 4.19 -3.90 18.83
CA ALA A 22 5.05 -4.01 17.66
C ALA A 22 6.48 -3.53 17.91
N PHE A 23 6.64 -2.44 18.65
CA PHE A 23 7.93 -1.83 18.96
C PHE A 23 8.52 -2.27 20.30
N GLY A 24 7.97 -3.30 20.93
CA GLY A 24 8.44 -3.84 22.22
C GLY A 24 9.55 -4.90 22.12
N PHE A 25 9.95 -5.31 20.90
CA PHE A 25 10.81 -6.47 20.68
C PHE A 25 12.26 -6.12 20.28
N GLY A 26 12.69 -4.87 20.47
CA GLY A 26 14.09 -4.46 20.25
C GLY A 26 14.30 -3.47 19.11
N ILE A 27 13.27 -3.11 18.37
CA ILE A 27 13.27 -2.00 17.42
C ILE A 27 12.27 -0.97 17.92
N ALA A 28 12.74 0.22 18.29
CA ALA A 28 11.86 1.31 18.69
C ALA A 28 11.29 2.05 17.49
N SER A 29 10.11 2.64 17.64
CA SER A 29 9.45 3.40 16.55
C SER A 29 10.25 4.62 16.07
N THR A 30 11.18 5.11 16.89
CA THR A 30 12.08 6.24 16.61
C THR A 30 13.42 5.81 16.02
N ASP A 31 13.71 4.52 15.98
CA ASP A 31 14.96 4.03 15.41
C ASP A 31 15.03 4.35 13.91
N THR A 32 16.22 4.68 13.44
CA THR A 32 16.45 5.00 12.02
C THR A 32 15.97 3.86 11.11
N GLU A 33 16.10 2.61 11.57
CA GLU A 33 15.65 1.44 10.85
C GLU A 33 14.13 1.43 10.67
N ALA A 34 13.36 1.67 11.75
CA ALA A 34 11.90 1.75 11.69
C ALA A 34 11.44 2.92 10.79
N VAL A 35 12.08 4.07 10.89
CA VAL A 35 11.78 5.24 10.04
C VAL A 35 12.01 4.93 8.57
N ASN A 36 13.11 4.24 8.24
CA ASN A 36 13.40 3.79 6.87
C ASN A 36 12.35 2.78 6.38
N PHE A 37 11.87 1.89 7.23
CA PHE A 37 10.84 0.92 6.87
C PHE A 37 9.49 1.58 6.53
N PHE A 38 9.11 2.68 7.20
CA PHE A 38 7.92 3.45 6.83
C PHE A 38 8.03 4.03 5.42
N ALA A 39 9.18 4.61 5.09
CA ALA A 39 9.43 5.14 3.74
C ALA A 39 9.44 4.03 2.68
N GLN A 40 10.07 2.89 2.98
CA GLN A 40 10.09 1.74 2.08
C GLN A 40 8.70 1.15 1.86
N THR A 41 7.86 1.08 2.91
CA THR A 41 6.47 0.64 2.80
C THR A 41 5.70 1.51 1.82
N THR A 42 5.82 2.83 1.93
CA THR A 42 5.18 3.78 1.01
C THR A 42 5.65 3.57 -0.43
N ASN A 43 6.96 3.46 -0.64
CA ASN A 43 7.54 3.25 -1.95
C ASN A 43 7.10 1.92 -2.58
N ASP A 44 7.01 0.85 -1.79
CA ASP A 44 6.56 -0.46 -2.28
C ASP A 44 5.08 -0.43 -2.69
N ILE A 45 4.22 0.23 -1.92
CA ILE A 45 2.78 0.41 -2.27
C ILE A 45 2.66 1.20 -3.57
N LEU A 46 3.32 2.34 -3.69
CA LEU A 46 3.27 3.15 -4.91
C LEU A 46 3.83 2.41 -6.13
N ARG A 47 4.92 1.66 -5.94
CA ARG A 47 5.49 0.83 -7.00
C ARG A 47 4.52 -0.26 -7.45
N GLN A 48 3.86 -0.95 -6.51
CA GLN A 48 2.90 -1.99 -6.83
C GLN A 48 1.67 -1.40 -7.55
N LEU A 49 1.18 -0.22 -7.13
CA LEU A 49 0.12 0.50 -7.84
C LEU A 49 0.49 0.82 -9.28
N ARG A 50 1.72 1.28 -9.54
CA ARG A 50 2.17 1.57 -10.91
C ARG A 50 2.18 0.33 -11.79
N VAL A 51 2.48 -0.84 -11.24
CA VAL A 51 2.58 -2.09 -12.01
C VAL A 51 1.21 -2.74 -12.19
N GLU A 52 0.41 -2.86 -11.13
CA GLU A 52 -0.81 -3.66 -11.15
C GLU A 52 -2.05 -2.85 -11.52
N TRP A 53 -2.17 -1.64 -11.00
CA TRP A 53 -3.39 -0.82 -11.19
C TRP A 53 -3.24 0.20 -12.32
N TRP A 54 -2.18 0.99 -12.34
CA TRP A 54 -2.03 2.11 -13.27
C TRP A 54 -2.06 1.69 -14.75
N GLN A 55 -1.49 0.54 -15.07
CA GLN A 55 -1.46 0.05 -16.44
C GLN A 55 -2.87 -0.21 -16.97
N THR A 56 -3.77 -0.72 -16.13
CA THR A 56 -5.18 -0.96 -16.51
C THR A 56 -5.98 0.33 -16.49
N TYR A 57 -5.79 1.15 -15.46
CA TYR A 57 -6.48 2.43 -15.30
C TYR A 57 -6.23 3.36 -16.50
N LYS A 58 -4.99 3.58 -16.89
CA LYS A 58 -4.67 4.45 -18.03
C LYS A 58 -5.24 3.97 -19.36
N THR A 59 -5.35 2.66 -19.58
CA THR A 59 -5.98 2.13 -20.79
C THR A 59 -7.47 2.35 -20.86
N ASN A 60 -8.13 2.50 -19.72
CA ASN A 60 -9.56 2.80 -19.65
C ASN A 60 -9.86 4.30 -19.90
N ILE A 61 -8.93 5.16 -19.54
CA ILE A 61 -9.14 6.63 -19.57
C ILE A 61 -8.61 7.24 -20.86
N PHE A 62 -7.42 6.86 -21.28
CA PHE A 62 -6.77 7.47 -22.44
C PHE A 62 -7.07 6.70 -23.71
N THR A 63 -7.71 7.37 -24.67
CA THR A 63 -7.99 6.82 -26.01
C THR A 63 -6.87 7.15 -27.02
N ASP A 64 -6.10 8.20 -26.76
CA ASP A 64 -4.96 8.59 -27.59
C ASP A 64 -3.73 7.74 -27.24
N ILE A 65 -3.23 6.98 -28.21
CA ILE A 65 -2.10 6.08 -28.03
C ILE A 65 -0.79 6.80 -27.64
N THR A 66 -0.63 8.06 -28.04
CA THR A 66 0.54 8.86 -27.68
C THR A 66 0.51 9.22 -26.19
N ILE A 67 -0.65 9.64 -25.70
CA ILE A 67 -0.87 9.94 -24.27
C ILE A 67 -0.76 8.66 -23.46
N LEU A 68 -1.39 7.57 -23.91
CA LEU A 68 -1.36 6.27 -23.24
C LEU A 68 0.08 5.77 -23.00
N ASN A 69 0.97 5.94 -23.98
CA ASN A 69 2.35 5.47 -23.89
C ASN A 69 3.22 6.33 -22.98
N THR A 70 2.88 7.61 -22.83
CA THR A 70 3.66 8.59 -22.04
C THR A 70 3.07 8.92 -20.68
N ALA A 71 1.80 8.55 -20.43
CA ALA A 71 1.14 8.85 -19.17
C ALA A 71 1.75 8.06 -18.01
N GLU A 72 2.19 8.79 -16.99
CA GLU A 72 2.74 8.25 -15.74
C GLU A 72 1.79 8.53 -14.58
N MET A 73 1.76 7.62 -13.61
CA MET A 73 1.04 7.82 -12.37
C MET A 73 1.66 8.95 -11.55
N VAL A 74 0.85 9.90 -11.16
CA VAL A 74 1.29 11.01 -10.29
C VAL A 74 0.99 10.63 -8.84
N ASP A 75 2.04 10.38 -8.06
CA ASP A 75 1.93 9.86 -6.68
C ASP A 75 1.10 10.78 -5.77
N THR A 76 1.20 12.12 -5.99
CA THR A 76 0.45 13.11 -5.20
C THR A 76 -1.06 13.09 -5.43
N LYS A 77 -1.51 12.39 -6.45
CA LYS A 77 -2.94 12.21 -6.76
C LYS A 77 -3.55 10.95 -6.16
N VAL A 78 -2.72 10.06 -5.60
CA VAL A 78 -3.18 8.85 -4.92
C VAL A 78 -3.62 9.19 -3.50
N ASN A 79 -4.83 8.77 -3.09
CA ASN A 79 -5.24 8.86 -1.70
C ASN A 79 -4.61 7.72 -0.89
N LEU A 80 -3.54 8.02 -0.16
CA LEU A 80 -2.81 7.01 0.63
C LEU A 80 -3.56 6.56 1.88
N ASP A 81 -4.55 7.29 2.37
CA ASP A 81 -5.34 6.89 3.55
C ASP A 81 -6.07 5.57 3.31
N GLN A 82 -6.45 5.31 2.05
CA GLN A 82 -7.06 4.05 1.63
C GLN A 82 -6.13 2.84 1.87
N PHE A 83 -4.82 3.07 1.89
CA PHE A 83 -3.80 2.03 2.02
C PHE A 83 -3.25 1.90 3.45
N GLU A 84 -3.76 2.64 4.45
CA GLU A 84 -3.25 2.61 5.83
C GLU A 84 -3.16 1.16 6.34
N ARG A 85 -4.26 0.41 6.26
CA ARG A 85 -4.32 -0.97 6.76
C ARG A 85 -3.39 -1.91 6.00
N ALA A 86 -3.39 -1.85 4.67
CA ALA A 86 -2.48 -2.61 3.84
C ALA A 86 -1.01 -2.24 4.15
N GLY A 87 -0.72 -0.97 4.34
CA GLY A 87 0.59 -0.46 4.73
C GLY A 87 1.07 -1.02 6.06
N VAL A 88 0.20 -1.08 7.07
CA VAL A 88 0.54 -1.69 8.37
C VAL A 88 0.89 -3.16 8.22
N TYR A 89 0.10 -3.93 7.46
CA TYR A 89 0.40 -5.35 7.24
C TYR A 89 1.69 -5.57 6.45
N LEU A 90 1.95 -4.75 5.44
CA LEU A 90 3.20 -4.80 4.67
C LEU A 90 4.41 -4.47 5.54
N PHE A 91 4.31 -3.41 6.36
CA PHE A 91 5.36 -3.03 7.31
C PHE A 91 5.68 -4.15 8.29
N LEU A 92 4.66 -4.73 8.93
CA LEU A 92 4.83 -5.82 9.89
C LEU A 92 5.38 -7.07 9.23
N GLY A 93 4.83 -7.49 8.08
CA GLY A 93 5.16 -8.74 7.43
C GLY A 93 6.50 -8.73 6.70
N ARG A 94 6.80 -7.64 6.00
CA ARG A 94 7.97 -7.56 5.12
C ARG A 94 9.21 -6.95 5.77
N PHE A 95 9.02 -6.04 6.72
CA PHE A 95 10.11 -5.29 7.30
C PHE A 95 10.34 -5.63 8.78
N LEU A 96 9.37 -5.39 9.66
CA LEU A 96 9.57 -5.52 11.08
C LEU A 96 9.79 -6.97 11.52
N CYS A 97 8.92 -7.90 11.15
CA CYS A 97 9.05 -9.30 11.55
C CYS A 97 10.36 -9.93 11.05
N PRO A 98 10.76 -9.77 9.76
CA PRO A 98 12.06 -10.28 9.31
C PRO A 98 13.25 -9.65 10.04
N ALA A 99 13.21 -8.36 10.38
CA ALA A 99 14.28 -7.70 11.14
C ALA A 99 14.40 -8.26 12.57
N LEU A 100 13.30 -8.72 13.16
CA LEU A 100 13.28 -9.35 14.48
C LEU A 100 13.61 -10.86 14.45
N THR A 101 13.58 -11.48 13.27
CA THR A 101 13.89 -12.89 13.09
C THR A 101 15.38 -13.13 13.31
N LYS A 102 15.72 -14.03 14.22
CA LYS A 102 17.10 -14.47 14.42
C LYS A 102 17.44 -15.54 13.40
N PHE A 103 18.53 -15.34 12.69
CA PHE A 103 19.06 -16.33 11.77
C PHE A 103 19.54 -17.57 12.59
N ARG A 104 18.72 -18.60 12.65
CA ARG A 104 19.06 -19.88 13.29
C ARG A 104 19.08 -20.98 12.25
N PRO A 105 20.06 -21.90 12.28
CA PRO A 105 20.11 -23.05 11.38
C PRO A 105 19.12 -24.17 11.77
N GLU A 106 18.15 -23.90 12.62
CA GLU A 106 17.18 -24.88 13.12
C GLU A 106 15.96 -24.94 12.20
N THR A 107 15.41 -26.15 12.09
CA THR A 107 14.30 -26.50 11.18
C THR A 107 12.93 -25.94 11.59
N GLU A 108 12.81 -25.34 12.76
CA GLU A 108 11.57 -24.75 13.24
C GLU A 108 11.53 -23.25 12.95
N LYS A 109 10.44 -22.82 12.31
CA LYS A 109 10.17 -21.40 12.06
C LYS A 109 10.05 -20.65 13.37
N ASP A 110 10.78 -19.52 13.48
CA ASP A 110 10.68 -18.60 14.60
C ASP A 110 9.25 -17.98 14.67
N ARG A 111 8.87 -17.52 15.85
CA ARG A 111 7.62 -16.82 16.09
C ARG A 111 7.44 -15.63 15.13
N PHE A 112 8.47 -14.83 14.93
CA PHE A 112 8.42 -13.67 14.06
C PHE A 112 8.31 -14.06 12.57
N GLU A 113 8.90 -15.16 12.16
CA GLU A 113 8.74 -15.68 10.80
C GLU A 113 7.27 -16.07 10.54
N ARG A 114 6.64 -16.79 11.45
CA ARG A 114 5.20 -17.13 11.35
C ARG A 114 4.29 -15.89 11.35
N MET A 115 4.61 -14.91 12.20
CA MET A 115 3.89 -13.63 12.22
C MET A 115 4.07 -12.86 10.91
N GLY A 116 5.27 -12.84 10.35
CA GLY A 116 5.55 -12.23 9.06
C GLY A 116 4.73 -12.86 7.93
N GLU A 117 4.68 -14.19 7.85
CA GLU A 117 3.85 -14.91 6.88
C GLU A 117 2.35 -14.57 7.04
N PHE A 118 1.86 -14.51 8.28
CA PHE A 118 0.48 -14.13 8.56
C PHE A 118 0.18 -12.71 8.06
N TYR A 119 1.01 -11.73 8.41
CA TYR A 119 0.78 -10.35 7.97
C TYR A 119 0.92 -10.17 6.46
N MET A 120 1.81 -10.90 5.79
CA MET A 120 1.88 -10.89 4.33
C MET A 120 0.64 -11.49 3.68
N SER A 121 0.05 -12.53 4.29
CA SER A 121 -1.25 -13.07 3.84
C SER A 121 -2.39 -12.04 3.98
N GLU A 122 -2.45 -11.33 5.11
CA GLU A 122 -3.44 -10.28 5.34
C GLU A 122 -3.23 -9.07 4.40
N TYR A 123 -1.97 -8.69 4.15
CA TYR A 123 -1.64 -7.68 3.15
C TYR A 123 -2.20 -8.03 1.76
N ASN A 124 -1.98 -9.25 1.30
CA ASN A 124 -2.45 -9.69 0.00
C ASN A 124 -3.99 -9.69 -0.11
N LYS A 125 -4.70 -10.01 0.96
CA LYS A 125 -6.17 -9.93 1.00
C LYS A 125 -6.63 -8.48 0.93
N GLU A 126 -6.07 -7.62 1.77
CA GLU A 126 -6.42 -6.20 1.83
C GLU A 126 -6.11 -5.50 0.50
N TRP A 127 -4.95 -5.80 -0.09
CA TRP A 127 -4.55 -5.28 -1.40
C TRP A 127 -5.57 -5.62 -2.49
N ARG A 128 -6.02 -6.88 -2.55
CA ARG A 128 -7.05 -7.29 -3.51
C ARG A 128 -8.36 -6.56 -3.27
N THR A 129 -8.77 -6.43 -2.02
CA THR A 129 -10.00 -5.71 -1.66
C THR A 129 -9.94 -4.26 -2.14
N ILE A 130 -8.81 -3.56 -1.93
CA ILE A 130 -8.63 -2.19 -2.40
C ILE A 130 -8.73 -2.11 -3.94
N LEU A 131 -8.11 -3.05 -4.66
CA LEU A 131 -8.18 -3.06 -6.12
C LEU A 131 -9.60 -3.39 -6.63
N GLU A 132 -10.35 -4.24 -5.93
CA GLU A 132 -11.74 -4.59 -6.26
C GLU A 132 -12.71 -3.44 -5.97
N ASP A 133 -12.51 -2.74 -4.85
CA ASP A 133 -13.32 -1.57 -4.45
C ASP A 133 -13.02 -0.34 -5.31
N GLY A 134 -11.83 -0.28 -5.89
CA GLY A 134 -11.32 0.80 -6.71
C GLY A 134 -10.35 1.72 -5.94
N VAL A 135 -9.25 2.05 -6.62
CA VAL A 135 -8.24 2.96 -6.09
C VAL A 135 -8.73 4.40 -6.21
N GLU A 136 -8.62 5.15 -5.13
CA GLU A 136 -8.95 6.57 -5.09
C GLU A 136 -7.80 7.39 -5.66
N TYR A 137 -8.04 7.96 -6.85
CA TYR A 137 -7.06 8.75 -7.58
C TYR A 137 -7.70 10.07 -8.06
N ASP A 138 -7.17 11.19 -7.59
CA ASP A 138 -7.64 12.53 -7.95
C ASP A 138 -7.16 12.89 -9.37
N GLU A 139 -7.91 12.47 -10.39
CA GLU A 139 -7.57 12.71 -11.79
C GLU A 139 -7.61 14.20 -12.11
N THR A 140 -8.62 14.89 -11.63
CA THR A 140 -8.84 16.32 -11.89
C THR A 140 -7.85 17.22 -11.18
N GLY A 141 -7.25 16.78 -10.07
CA GLY A 141 -6.31 17.54 -9.26
C GLY A 141 -6.99 18.63 -8.43
N ASP A 142 -8.30 18.51 -8.17
CA ASP A 142 -9.06 19.48 -7.37
C ASP A 142 -9.02 19.20 -5.86
N GLY A 143 -8.36 18.12 -5.45
CA GLY A 143 -8.24 17.68 -4.06
C GLY A 143 -9.48 16.93 -3.55
N THR A 144 -10.43 16.59 -4.43
CA THR A 144 -11.68 15.92 -4.08
C THR A 144 -11.80 14.63 -4.88
N ILE A 145 -11.83 13.48 -4.23
CA ILE A 145 -12.06 12.20 -4.91
C ILE A 145 -13.56 12.08 -5.23
N GLN A 146 -13.87 12.05 -6.50
CA GLN A 146 -15.23 11.85 -6.99
C GLN A 146 -15.53 10.35 -7.20
N VAL A 147 -16.81 9.99 -7.27
CA VAL A 147 -17.21 8.59 -7.50
C VAL A 147 -16.66 8.04 -8.83
N SER A 148 -16.53 8.90 -9.84
CA SER A 148 -15.94 8.57 -11.14
C SER A 148 -14.43 8.35 -11.10
N GLU A 149 -13.76 8.82 -10.06
CA GLU A 149 -12.31 8.70 -9.84
C GLU A 149 -11.93 7.50 -8.97
N ARG A 150 -12.89 6.64 -8.67
CA ARG A 150 -12.73 5.38 -7.96
C ARG A 150 -13.10 4.24 -8.91
N GLU A 151 -12.18 3.84 -9.79
CA GLU A 151 -12.39 2.73 -10.69
C GLU A 151 -11.81 1.43 -10.16
N PRO A 152 -12.61 0.36 -10.06
CA PRO A 152 -12.10 -0.97 -9.74
C PRO A 152 -11.23 -1.51 -10.87
N LEU A 153 -10.22 -2.31 -10.53
CA LEU A 153 -9.27 -2.89 -11.48
C LEU A 153 -9.97 -3.70 -12.59
N HIS A 154 -11.08 -4.35 -12.26
CA HIS A 154 -11.94 -5.08 -13.16
C HIS A 154 -13.24 -4.31 -13.35
N GLY A 155 -13.17 -3.23 -14.12
CA GLY A 155 -14.34 -2.42 -14.42
C GLY A 155 -15.46 -3.25 -15.03
N PHE A 156 -16.42 -3.64 -14.23
CA PHE A 156 -17.73 -3.94 -14.76
C PHE A 156 -18.27 -2.64 -15.33
N ARG A 157 -18.20 -2.46 -16.65
CA ARG A 157 -19.01 -1.46 -17.31
C ARG A 157 -20.44 -1.71 -16.85
N ARG A 158 -20.93 -0.87 -15.93
CA ARG A 158 -22.38 -0.80 -15.68
C ARG A 158 -22.99 -0.47 -17.04
N LEU A 159 -23.60 -1.48 -17.65
CA LEU A 159 -24.51 -1.26 -18.74
C LEU A 159 -25.64 -0.41 -18.17
N THR A 160 -25.52 0.90 -18.32
CA THR A 160 -26.65 1.80 -18.11
C THR A 160 -27.68 1.44 -19.20
N ARG A 161 -28.74 0.79 -18.76
CA ARG A 161 -29.97 0.68 -19.55
C ARG A 161 -30.67 2.02 -19.64
#